data_72d5eb8ba80eadaf7e960f47e76b4bcd
#
_entry.id   72d5eb8ba80eadaf7e960f47e76b4bcd
#
_cell.length_a   1.000
_cell.length_b   1.000
_cell.length_c   1.000
_cell.angle_alpha   90.00
_cell.angle_beta   90.00
_cell.angle_gamma   90.00
#
_symmetry.space_group_name_H-M   'P 1'
#
loop_
_entity.id
_entity.type
_entity.pdbx_description
1 polymer ?
#
loop_
_entity_poly.entity_id
_entity_poly.type
_entity_poly.pdbx_seq_one_letter_code
_entity_poly.pdbx_strand_id
1 'polypeptide(L)'
;MKKVREEAVKMFMVLMFTLLPLYYSDNYYNILNDKRDIYWLFSRILFVVIAVSLCISLMLVIKNHQFSKNMRTQLQKISALDVVMLLFGILAIVSTVYSADIGNSISGENAWDVGTQMIVCSVIVYFIISRCYSGKGDLWVYLYFGTAAVLAIGIIDRLGYDFLIMHDEIPLQYNIFISTIGNVNFWAGYLSIIIPFFMLAVLFTKNRFARFFIYLLLLAAYFSLFITLTNTTYIGIGIAAVFVVWYSLCKVNRLKNLAINGILFAIAGGIAEVLWKHPCTPRAIDTDSVSKLLLAHRLYLVPGILGMVIILLFLLGTVFPEKIRTKIDTCVERVLSKVWIWLIIVGVIGVVFYVIYNYNLKLFNFRGSIWYFSFMGFLDGTLWQKLMGVGSALLDTVTQAQIAKADFYVEWNWLYCTAHNDLLEYLVTMGVFGAACRLLMYVLPFVMYTKGKERKPEKAAVLAALVGYLGQGLFTGPYILTYVLYTIFLGVLGAYCRMGKEKGAEA
;
A
#
# COMPACT_ATOMS: atom_id res chain seq x y z
N MET A 1 24.71 17.13 13.20
CA MET A 1 24.46 15.79 12.65
C MET A 1 22.99 15.38 12.66
N LYS A 2 22.19 15.55 13.75
CA LYS A 2 20.76 15.17 13.76
C LYS A 2 19.96 15.86 12.63
N LYS A 3 20.11 17.18 12.45
CA LYS A 3 19.44 17.94 11.39
C LYS A 3 19.80 17.45 9.98
N VAL A 4 21.08 17.09 9.75
CA VAL A 4 21.53 16.53 8.46
C VAL A 4 20.79 15.23 8.14
N ARG A 5 20.65 14.32 9.12
CA ARG A 5 19.90 13.07 8.93
C ARG A 5 18.41 13.30 8.66
N GLU A 6 17.80 14.26 9.35
CA GLU A 6 16.41 14.64 9.14
C GLU A 6 16.18 15.18 7.71
N GLU A 7 17.05 16.07 7.23
CA GLU A 7 16.93 16.63 5.88
C GLU A 7 17.25 15.58 4.78
N ALA A 8 18.22 14.69 5.01
CA ALA A 8 18.50 13.58 4.08
C ALA A 8 17.28 12.64 3.92
N VAL A 9 16.62 12.29 5.03
CA VAL A 9 15.41 11.48 4.99
C VAL A 9 14.26 12.20 4.28
N LYS A 10 14.07 13.50 4.53
CA LYS A 10 13.05 14.28 3.83
C LYS A 10 13.32 14.32 2.33
N MET A 11 14.54 14.60 1.91
CA MET A 11 14.90 14.65 0.49
C MET A 11 14.65 13.28 -0.19
N PHE A 12 15.07 12.19 0.48
CA PHE A 12 14.81 10.85 -0.01
C PHE A 12 13.29 10.61 -0.20
N MET A 13 12.47 10.94 0.80
CA MET A 13 11.01 10.75 0.70
C MET A 13 10.39 11.65 -0.38
N VAL A 14 10.87 12.88 -0.56
CA VAL A 14 10.43 13.76 -1.66
C VAL A 14 10.68 13.10 -3.00
N LEU A 15 11.89 12.56 -3.24
CA LEU A 15 12.23 11.88 -4.49
C LEU A 15 11.40 10.61 -4.69
N MET A 16 11.12 9.84 -3.63
CA MET A 16 10.28 8.64 -3.71
C MET A 16 8.80 8.97 -3.96
N PHE A 17 8.31 10.12 -3.53
CA PHE A 17 6.93 10.54 -3.77
C PHE A 17 6.72 11.22 -5.12
N THR A 18 7.77 11.80 -5.71
CA THR A 18 7.69 12.53 -6.98
C THR A 18 8.37 11.80 -8.13
N LEU A 19 9.66 11.56 -8.04
CA LEU A 19 10.45 11.02 -9.14
C LEU A 19 10.19 9.53 -9.36
N LEU A 20 10.16 8.71 -8.30
CA LEU A 20 9.98 7.27 -8.43
C LEU A 20 8.72 6.88 -9.22
N PRO A 21 7.51 7.42 -8.95
CA PRO A 21 6.33 7.07 -9.75
C PRO A 21 6.35 7.64 -11.16
N LEU A 22 7.09 8.73 -11.43
CA LEU A 22 7.07 9.43 -12.72
C LEU A 22 8.18 9.01 -13.68
N TYR A 23 9.32 8.50 -13.17
CA TYR A 23 10.48 8.19 -14.00
C TYR A 23 10.26 6.94 -14.87
N TYR A 24 10.63 7.02 -16.13
CA TYR A 24 10.73 5.92 -17.08
C TYR A 24 11.81 6.27 -18.13
N SER A 25 12.42 5.30 -18.78
CA SER A 25 13.48 5.50 -19.78
C SER A 25 13.17 4.89 -21.15
N ASP A 26 12.45 3.76 -21.19
CA ASP A 26 12.18 3.00 -22.42
C ASP A 26 10.75 2.47 -22.40
N ASN A 27 9.80 3.36 -22.62
CA ASN A 27 8.39 3.07 -22.62
C ASN A 27 7.99 2.14 -21.45
N TYR A 28 7.27 1.05 -21.73
CA TYR A 28 6.90 0.05 -20.69
C TYR A 28 7.86 -1.13 -20.58
N TYR A 29 8.86 -1.24 -21.46
CA TYR A 29 9.76 -2.42 -21.51
C TYR A 29 10.64 -2.54 -20.27
N ASN A 30 11.21 -1.41 -19.81
CA ASN A 30 12.12 -1.38 -18.69
C ASN A 30 11.51 -0.78 -17.43
N ILE A 31 10.20 -0.56 -17.38
CA ILE A 31 9.58 0.27 -16.33
C ILE A 31 9.83 -0.24 -14.90
N LEU A 32 9.94 -1.55 -14.68
CA LEU A 32 10.28 -2.11 -13.37
C LEU A 32 11.75 -1.87 -13.03
N ASN A 33 12.65 -2.11 -13.97
CA ASN A 33 14.08 -1.84 -13.83
C ASN A 33 14.33 -0.36 -13.54
N ASP A 34 13.67 0.54 -14.27
CA ASP A 34 13.74 1.99 -14.05
C ASP A 34 13.36 2.37 -12.62
N LYS A 35 12.26 1.83 -12.10
CA LYS A 35 11.82 2.08 -10.72
C LYS A 35 12.83 1.52 -9.72
N ARG A 36 13.36 0.30 -9.96
CA ARG A 36 14.40 -0.32 -9.14
C ARG A 36 15.67 0.54 -9.10
N ASP A 37 16.14 0.99 -10.26
CA ASP A 37 17.41 1.70 -10.39
C ASP A 37 17.36 3.09 -9.75
N ILE A 38 16.24 3.81 -9.90
CA ILE A 38 15.98 5.07 -9.19
C ILE A 38 15.96 4.85 -7.67
N TYR A 39 15.23 3.85 -7.19
CA TYR A 39 15.20 3.54 -5.77
C TYR A 39 16.60 3.19 -5.23
N TRP A 40 17.37 2.38 -5.97
CA TRP A 40 18.73 2.02 -5.62
C TRP A 40 19.67 3.22 -5.57
N LEU A 41 19.63 4.08 -6.57
CA LEU A 41 20.46 5.26 -6.63
C LEU A 41 20.27 6.14 -5.38
N PHE A 42 19.03 6.49 -5.09
CA PHE A 42 18.76 7.40 -3.96
C PHE A 42 18.89 6.71 -2.60
N SER A 43 18.65 5.40 -2.51
CA SER A 43 18.94 4.66 -1.28
C SER A 43 20.41 4.61 -0.97
N ARG A 44 21.29 4.38 -1.96
CA ARG A 44 22.75 4.43 -1.78
C ARG A 44 23.22 5.81 -1.31
N ILE A 45 22.73 6.87 -1.92
CA ILE A 45 23.04 8.26 -1.48
C ILE A 45 22.59 8.47 -0.03
N LEU A 46 21.38 8.06 0.32
CA LEU A 46 20.86 8.14 1.68
C LEU A 46 21.76 7.37 2.65
N PHE A 47 22.17 6.14 2.31
CA PHE A 47 22.99 5.29 3.18
C PHE A 47 24.36 5.92 3.44
N VAL A 48 25.00 6.48 2.42
CA VAL A 48 26.29 7.19 2.57
C VAL A 48 26.15 8.38 3.51
N VAL A 49 25.15 9.25 3.28
CA VAL A 49 24.94 10.45 4.12
C VAL A 49 24.66 10.06 5.58
N ILE A 50 23.82 9.03 5.79
CA ILE A 50 23.50 8.53 7.14
C ILE A 50 24.74 7.91 7.79
N ALA A 51 25.49 7.06 7.09
CA ALA A 51 26.70 6.42 7.61
C ALA A 51 27.75 7.46 8.04
N VAL A 52 28.07 8.43 7.18
CA VAL A 52 29.00 9.52 7.50
C VAL A 52 28.52 10.32 8.72
N SER A 53 27.22 10.67 8.74
CA SER A 53 26.65 11.41 9.88
C SER A 53 26.69 10.61 11.20
N LEU A 54 26.50 9.26 11.13
CA LEU A 54 26.60 8.38 12.29
C LEU A 54 28.05 8.25 12.77
N CYS A 55 29.02 8.07 11.86
CA CYS A 55 30.44 8.00 12.19
C CYS A 55 30.90 9.28 12.92
N ILE A 56 30.55 10.45 12.39
CA ILE A 56 30.89 11.74 13.06
C ILE A 56 30.19 11.82 14.43
N SER A 57 28.94 11.43 14.53
CA SER A 57 28.21 11.43 15.81
C SER A 57 28.83 10.46 16.83
N LEU A 58 29.30 9.29 16.40
CA LEU A 58 29.98 8.31 17.24
C LEU A 58 31.32 8.82 17.75
N MET A 59 32.14 9.44 16.89
CA MET A 59 33.40 10.09 17.28
C MET A 59 33.16 11.13 18.39
N LEU A 60 32.11 11.96 18.24
CA LEU A 60 31.78 12.99 19.26
C LEU A 60 31.29 12.35 20.57
N VAL A 61 30.54 11.26 20.53
CA VAL A 61 30.06 10.53 21.71
C VAL A 61 31.21 9.85 22.45
N ILE A 62 32.15 9.24 21.73
CA ILE A 62 33.35 8.62 22.30
C ILE A 62 34.20 9.72 22.98
N LYS A 63 34.48 10.84 22.29
CA LYS A 63 35.23 11.96 22.83
C LYS A 63 34.64 12.52 24.13
N ASN A 64 33.31 12.50 24.28
CA ASN A 64 32.58 13.03 25.43
C ASN A 64 32.26 11.97 26.50
N HIS A 65 32.79 10.75 26.40
CA HIS A 65 32.57 9.63 27.35
C HIS A 65 31.10 9.30 27.62
N GLN A 66 30.16 9.51 26.66
CA GLN A 66 28.72 9.32 26.83
C GLN A 66 28.18 8.01 26.20
N PHE A 67 29.05 7.09 25.80
CA PHE A 67 28.69 5.93 24.98
C PHE A 67 27.66 5.00 25.66
N SER A 68 27.92 4.62 26.92
CA SER A 68 27.07 3.69 27.67
C SER A 68 25.65 4.21 27.90
N LYS A 69 25.49 5.47 28.29
CA LYS A 69 24.19 6.12 28.51
C LYS A 69 23.36 6.20 27.23
N ASN A 70 23.98 6.59 26.12
CA ASN A 70 23.29 6.71 24.84
C ASN A 70 22.83 5.36 24.29
N MET A 71 23.65 4.31 24.41
CA MET A 71 23.32 2.97 23.93
C MET A 71 22.11 2.40 24.68
N ARG A 72 22.09 2.46 26.01
CA ARG A 72 20.96 2.00 26.83
C ARG A 72 19.67 2.70 26.47
N THR A 73 19.69 4.02 26.26
CA THR A 73 18.52 4.82 25.89
C THR A 73 17.99 4.43 24.48
N GLN A 74 18.86 4.09 23.53
CA GLN A 74 18.44 3.67 22.19
C GLN A 74 17.83 2.26 22.20
N LEU A 75 18.40 1.32 22.97
CA LEU A 75 17.87 -0.04 23.09
C LEU A 75 16.45 -0.07 23.69
N GLN A 76 16.16 0.81 24.64
CA GLN A 76 14.82 0.93 25.22
C GLN A 76 13.74 1.42 24.22
N LYS A 77 14.16 1.98 23.07
CA LYS A 77 13.25 2.49 22.04
C LYS A 77 12.91 1.48 20.96
N ILE A 78 13.42 0.25 21.03
CA ILE A 78 13.13 -0.83 20.08
C ILE A 78 11.66 -1.23 20.22
N SER A 79 10.96 -1.31 19.09
CA SER A 79 9.57 -1.79 19.01
C SER A 79 9.52 -3.23 18.50
N ALA A 80 8.38 -3.92 18.71
CA ALA A 80 8.17 -5.25 18.13
C ALA A 80 8.28 -5.23 16.60
N LEU A 81 7.82 -4.16 15.95
CA LEU A 81 7.95 -3.98 14.51
C LEU A 81 9.42 -3.89 14.06
N ASP A 82 10.28 -3.21 14.83
CA ASP A 82 11.72 -3.15 14.53
C ASP A 82 12.36 -4.55 14.54
N VAL A 83 11.99 -5.38 15.53
CA VAL A 83 12.49 -6.76 15.62
C VAL A 83 12.02 -7.59 14.43
N VAL A 84 10.74 -7.50 14.08
CA VAL A 84 10.17 -8.23 12.94
C VAL A 84 10.80 -7.79 11.63
N MET A 85 11.02 -6.48 11.41
CA MET A 85 11.69 -5.97 10.22
C MET A 85 13.13 -6.49 10.10
N LEU A 86 13.87 -6.51 11.21
CA LEU A 86 15.23 -7.06 11.22
C LEU A 86 15.25 -8.57 10.92
N LEU A 87 14.37 -9.33 11.58
CA LEU A 87 14.24 -10.77 11.36
C LEU A 87 13.86 -11.07 9.91
N PHE A 88 12.94 -10.30 9.33
CA PHE A 88 12.53 -10.46 7.93
C PHE A 88 13.72 -10.28 6.95
N GLY A 89 14.55 -9.27 7.17
CA GLY A 89 15.78 -9.07 6.38
C GLY A 89 16.81 -10.19 6.56
N ILE A 90 17.00 -10.69 7.79
CA ILE A 90 17.89 -11.84 8.06
C ILE A 90 17.36 -13.10 7.37
N LEU A 91 16.06 -13.38 7.46
CA LEU A 91 15.45 -14.55 6.81
C LEU A 91 15.55 -14.48 5.30
N ALA A 92 15.43 -13.31 4.68
CA ALA A 92 15.66 -13.14 3.25
C ALA A 92 17.09 -13.53 2.85
N ILE A 93 18.09 -13.08 3.64
CA ILE A 93 19.49 -13.45 3.39
C ILE A 93 19.69 -14.96 3.57
N VAL A 94 19.16 -15.54 4.66
CA VAL A 94 19.30 -16.99 4.94
C VAL A 94 18.65 -17.81 3.82
N SER A 95 17.42 -17.48 3.43
CA SER A 95 16.70 -18.14 2.34
C SER A 95 17.52 -18.11 1.04
N THR A 96 18.12 -16.96 0.71
CA THR A 96 18.93 -16.78 -0.50
C THR A 96 20.23 -17.59 -0.48
N VAL A 97 20.95 -17.60 0.65
CA VAL A 97 22.22 -18.36 0.78
C VAL A 97 22.01 -19.85 0.54
N TYR A 98 20.86 -20.40 0.91
CA TYR A 98 20.51 -21.80 0.72
C TYR A 98 19.65 -22.06 -0.53
N SER A 99 19.46 -21.07 -1.39
CA SER A 99 18.68 -21.22 -2.62
C SER A 99 19.45 -21.95 -3.71
N ALA A 100 18.72 -22.54 -4.66
CA ALA A 100 19.29 -23.17 -5.84
C ALA A 100 19.89 -22.16 -6.84
N ASP A 101 19.40 -20.91 -6.82
CA ASP A 101 19.87 -19.81 -7.69
C ASP A 101 20.02 -18.53 -6.86
N ILE A 102 21.24 -18.35 -6.36
CA ILE A 102 21.60 -17.20 -5.53
C ILE A 102 21.51 -15.89 -6.32
N GLY A 103 21.90 -15.91 -7.61
CA GLY A 103 21.91 -14.74 -8.48
C GLY A 103 20.51 -14.15 -8.64
N ASN A 104 19.57 -14.95 -9.12
CA ASN A 104 18.17 -14.55 -9.29
C ASN A 104 17.48 -14.24 -7.94
N SER A 105 17.83 -14.99 -6.88
CA SER A 105 17.29 -14.70 -5.55
C SER A 105 17.75 -13.32 -5.00
N ILE A 106 18.97 -12.89 -5.35
CA ILE A 106 19.47 -11.55 -4.99
C ILE A 106 18.77 -10.47 -5.83
N SER A 107 18.78 -10.60 -7.16
CA SER A 107 18.26 -9.57 -8.08
C SER A 107 16.74 -9.46 -8.04
N GLY A 108 16.05 -10.59 -8.08
CA GLY A 108 14.59 -10.65 -8.15
C GLY A 108 14.02 -10.35 -9.54
N GLU A 109 14.84 -10.40 -10.60
CA GLU A 109 14.40 -10.07 -11.96
C GLU A 109 13.19 -10.89 -12.41
N ASN A 110 13.14 -12.17 -12.06
CA ASN A 110 12.01 -13.04 -12.38
C ASN A 110 10.75 -12.78 -11.53
N ALA A 111 10.83 -11.96 -10.47
CA ALA A 111 9.75 -11.71 -9.52
C ALA A 111 9.54 -10.21 -9.30
N TRP A 112 9.34 -9.48 -10.37
CA TRP A 112 9.02 -8.04 -10.36
C TRP A 112 9.99 -7.18 -9.54
N ASP A 113 11.28 -7.52 -9.61
CA ASP A 113 12.41 -6.84 -8.98
C ASP A 113 12.36 -6.78 -7.43
N VAL A 114 11.69 -7.73 -6.78
CA VAL A 114 11.64 -7.81 -5.31
C VAL A 114 12.46 -9.00 -4.79
N GLY A 115 13.76 -9.05 -5.13
CA GLY A 115 14.73 -9.97 -4.58
C GLY A 115 15.25 -9.58 -3.19
N THR A 116 16.16 -10.39 -2.66
CA THR A 116 16.76 -10.21 -1.33
C THR A 116 17.42 -8.84 -1.16
N GLN A 117 18.11 -8.38 -2.18
CA GLN A 117 18.77 -7.08 -2.14
C GLN A 117 17.73 -5.96 -1.94
N MET A 118 16.55 -6.06 -2.56
CA MET A 118 15.46 -5.11 -2.39
C MET A 118 14.86 -5.16 -0.98
N ILE A 119 14.67 -6.38 -0.46
CA ILE A 119 14.16 -6.59 0.91
C ILE A 119 15.12 -5.96 1.93
N VAL A 120 16.41 -6.27 1.85
CA VAL A 120 17.44 -5.75 2.78
C VAL A 120 17.54 -4.23 2.69
N CYS A 121 17.56 -3.68 1.46
CA CYS A 121 17.54 -2.24 1.27
C CYS A 121 16.33 -1.59 1.96
N SER A 122 15.15 -2.16 1.79
CA SER A 122 13.91 -1.65 2.39
C SER A 122 13.92 -1.76 3.92
N VAL A 123 14.52 -2.79 4.49
CA VAL A 123 14.72 -2.91 5.95
C VAL A 123 15.62 -1.78 6.45
N ILE A 124 16.72 -1.49 5.76
CA ILE A 124 17.63 -0.38 6.13
C ILE A 124 16.89 0.97 6.02
N VAL A 125 16.17 1.20 4.93
CA VAL A 125 15.36 2.42 4.71
C VAL A 125 14.31 2.59 5.82
N TYR A 126 13.62 1.50 6.21
CA TYR A 126 12.68 1.52 7.34
C TYR A 126 13.37 2.01 8.62
N PHE A 127 14.53 1.45 8.96
CA PHE A 127 15.26 1.87 10.17
C PHE A 127 15.71 3.33 10.10
N ILE A 128 16.20 3.78 8.95
CA ILE A 128 16.60 5.18 8.76
C ILE A 128 15.40 6.11 8.94
N ILE A 129 14.29 5.87 8.26
CA ILE A 129 13.07 6.70 8.36
C ILE A 129 12.53 6.67 9.79
N SER A 130 12.34 5.47 10.35
CA SER A 130 11.77 5.33 11.70
C SER A 130 12.62 6.01 12.78
N ARG A 131 13.92 6.23 12.57
CA ARG A 131 14.84 6.85 13.54
C ARG A 131 15.12 8.32 13.25
N CYS A 132 15.08 8.75 11.98
CA CYS A 132 15.52 10.08 11.59
C CYS A 132 14.37 11.01 11.16
N TYR A 133 13.19 10.47 10.80
CA TYR A 133 12.04 11.32 10.47
C TYR A 133 11.46 11.99 11.72
N SER A 134 11.36 13.33 11.68
CA SER A 134 10.92 14.14 12.82
C SER A 134 9.42 14.53 12.80
N GLY A 135 8.70 14.17 11.75
CA GLY A 135 7.30 14.59 11.56
C GLY A 135 7.11 16.09 11.33
N LYS A 136 8.18 16.84 11.07
CA LYS A 136 8.13 18.27 10.81
C LYS A 136 8.18 18.55 9.31
N GLY A 137 7.45 19.57 8.88
CA GLY A 137 7.41 20.05 7.50
C GLY A 137 6.27 19.43 6.69
N ASP A 138 5.95 20.07 5.57
CA ASP A 138 4.83 19.72 4.70
C ASP A 138 5.22 18.66 3.66
N LEU A 139 5.87 17.57 4.13
CA LEU A 139 6.37 16.51 3.25
C LEU A 139 5.27 15.90 2.38
N TRP A 140 4.05 15.81 2.89
CA TRP A 140 2.90 15.26 2.18
C TRP A 140 2.51 16.07 0.93
N VAL A 141 2.90 17.35 0.86
CA VAL A 141 2.69 18.19 -0.33
C VAL A 141 3.34 17.58 -1.56
N TYR A 142 4.53 17.00 -1.42
CA TYR A 142 5.24 16.33 -2.52
C TYR A 142 4.53 15.05 -2.98
N LEU A 143 3.94 14.28 -2.01
CA LEU A 143 3.09 13.16 -2.35
C LEU A 143 1.85 13.61 -3.15
N TYR A 144 1.24 14.75 -2.77
CA TYR A 144 0.08 15.30 -3.47
C TYR A 144 0.44 15.68 -4.91
N PHE A 145 1.55 16.40 -5.13
CA PHE A 145 1.98 16.80 -6.47
C PHE A 145 2.42 15.62 -7.35
N GLY A 146 3.22 14.69 -6.80
CA GLY A 146 3.60 13.49 -7.53
C GLY A 146 2.37 12.66 -7.96
N THR A 147 1.42 12.48 -7.03
CA THR A 147 0.16 11.79 -7.34
C THR A 147 -0.68 12.55 -8.36
N ALA A 148 -0.76 13.88 -8.28
CA ALA A 148 -1.48 14.68 -9.26
C ALA A 148 -0.97 14.46 -10.69
N ALA A 149 0.35 14.47 -10.87
CA ALA A 149 0.98 14.22 -12.16
C ALA A 149 0.70 12.80 -12.67
N VAL A 150 0.87 11.80 -11.81
CA VAL A 150 0.60 10.38 -12.15
C VAL A 150 -0.86 10.17 -12.56
N LEU A 151 -1.82 10.72 -11.79
CA LEU A 151 -3.24 10.62 -12.09
C LEU A 151 -3.60 11.35 -13.38
N ALA A 152 -3.07 12.56 -13.59
CA ALA A 152 -3.30 13.32 -14.82
C ALA A 152 -2.85 12.54 -16.06
N ILE A 153 -1.61 12.01 -16.05
CA ILE A 153 -1.07 11.19 -17.14
C ILE A 153 -1.96 9.96 -17.35
N GLY A 154 -2.32 9.22 -16.30
CA GLY A 154 -3.12 8.00 -16.42
C GLY A 154 -4.55 8.26 -16.92
N ILE A 155 -5.17 9.37 -16.53
CA ILE A 155 -6.50 9.77 -17.02
C ILE A 155 -6.42 10.14 -18.50
N ILE A 156 -5.46 10.97 -18.89
CA ILE A 156 -5.27 11.40 -20.28
C ILE A 156 -4.99 10.20 -21.18
N ASP A 157 -4.14 9.27 -20.73
CA ASP A 157 -3.84 8.01 -21.41
C ASP A 157 -5.12 7.17 -21.63
N ARG A 158 -5.92 6.96 -20.59
CA ARG A 158 -7.19 6.21 -20.69
C ARG A 158 -8.26 6.92 -21.53
N LEU A 159 -8.18 8.22 -21.67
CA LEU A 159 -9.01 8.97 -22.61
C LEU A 159 -8.54 8.82 -24.07
N GLY A 160 -7.45 8.08 -24.32
CA GLY A 160 -6.96 7.76 -25.65
C GLY A 160 -5.89 8.72 -26.19
N TYR A 161 -5.31 9.55 -25.32
CA TYR A 161 -4.24 10.46 -25.69
C TYR A 161 -2.90 9.99 -25.09
N ASP A 162 -2.12 9.24 -25.86
CA ASP A 162 -0.75 8.83 -25.51
C ASP A 162 0.26 9.96 -25.83
N PHE A 163 0.18 11.08 -25.07
CA PHE A 163 1.04 12.24 -25.31
C PHE A 163 2.52 12.00 -24.94
N LEU A 164 2.81 10.98 -24.11
CA LEU A 164 4.17 10.56 -23.79
C LEU A 164 4.73 9.53 -24.77
N ILE A 165 3.90 9.07 -25.73
CA ILE A 165 4.26 8.07 -26.74
C ILE A 165 4.87 6.82 -26.09
N MET A 166 4.18 6.31 -25.05
CA MET A 166 4.64 5.14 -24.29
C MET A 166 4.12 3.82 -24.85
N HIS A 167 3.01 3.84 -25.62
CA HIS A 167 2.42 2.66 -26.22
C HIS A 167 2.92 2.47 -27.65
N ASP A 168 3.41 1.30 -27.98
CA ASP A 168 3.89 0.95 -29.32
C ASP A 168 2.73 0.57 -30.24
N GLU A 169 1.82 1.42 -30.57
CA GLU A 169 0.66 1.16 -31.45
C GLU A 169 0.05 -0.26 -31.37
N ILE A 170 0.38 -1.02 -30.31
CA ILE A 170 -0.10 -2.37 -30.04
C ILE A 170 -1.36 -2.28 -29.20
N PRO A 171 -2.54 -2.68 -29.73
CA PRO A 171 -3.81 -2.54 -28.99
C PRO A 171 -3.82 -3.19 -27.62
N LEU A 172 -3.07 -4.30 -27.44
CA LEU A 172 -2.97 -4.99 -26.16
C LEU A 172 -2.30 -4.15 -25.07
N GLN A 173 -1.30 -3.32 -25.43
CA GLN A 173 -0.60 -2.46 -24.47
C GLN A 173 -1.55 -1.46 -23.81
N TYR A 174 -2.51 -0.92 -24.53
CA TYR A 174 -3.49 0.03 -24.00
C TYR A 174 -4.41 -0.57 -22.92
N ASN A 175 -4.59 -1.88 -22.91
CA ASN A 175 -5.40 -2.56 -21.91
C ASN A 175 -4.56 -2.99 -20.69
N ILE A 176 -3.26 -3.22 -20.87
CA ILE A 176 -2.37 -3.78 -19.85
C ILE A 176 -1.60 -2.68 -19.11
N PHE A 177 -1.24 -1.58 -19.79
CA PHE A 177 -0.39 -0.53 -19.22
C PHE A 177 -1.13 0.80 -19.10
N ILE A 178 -0.71 1.63 -18.16
CA ILE A 178 -1.30 2.94 -17.88
C ILE A 178 -0.28 3.85 -17.20
N SER A 179 -0.29 5.13 -17.60
CA SER A 179 0.53 6.16 -16.96
C SER A 179 2.03 5.82 -16.99
N THR A 180 2.80 6.46 -16.14
CA THR A 180 4.20 6.15 -15.88
C THR A 180 4.38 5.05 -14.81
N ILE A 181 3.31 4.42 -14.38
CA ILE A 181 3.32 3.32 -13.40
C ILE A 181 3.52 1.97 -14.08
N GLY A 182 2.99 1.79 -15.28
CA GLY A 182 3.09 0.55 -16.05
C GLY A 182 1.84 -0.31 -15.94
N ASN A 183 1.98 -1.59 -15.58
CA ASN A 183 0.87 -2.54 -15.57
C ASN A 183 -0.33 -2.07 -14.72
N VAL A 184 -1.55 -2.34 -15.22
CA VAL A 184 -2.81 -1.98 -14.53
C VAL A 184 -2.91 -2.53 -13.09
N ASN A 185 -2.29 -3.67 -12.79
CA ASN A 185 -2.25 -4.18 -11.42
C ASN A 185 -1.30 -3.37 -10.53
N PHE A 186 -0.23 -2.81 -11.10
CA PHE A 186 0.68 -1.90 -10.38
C PHE A 186 0.00 -0.55 -10.11
N TRP A 187 -0.75 -0.06 -11.11
CA TRP A 187 -1.62 1.11 -10.93
C TRP A 187 -2.66 0.88 -9.82
N ALA A 188 -3.30 -0.30 -9.82
CA ALA A 188 -4.23 -0.71 -8.78
C ALA A 188 -3.60 -0.68 -7.38
N GLY A 189 -2.38 -1.18 -7.26
CA GLY A 189 -1.63 -1.16 -5.99
C GLY A 189 -1.28 0.27 -5.55
N TYR A 190 -0.88 1.13 -6.47
CA TYR A 190 -0.63 2.53 -6.18
C TYR A 190 -1.90 3.23 -5.66
N LEU A 191 -3.04 3.10 -6.36
CA LEU A 191 -4.32 3.65 -5.95
C LEU A 191 -4.78 3.10 -4.58
N SER A 192 -4.52 1.81 -4.31
CA SER A 192 -4.89 1.17 -3.04
C SER A 192 -4.13 1.75 -1.83
N ILE A 193 -2.96 2.34 -2.04
CA ILE A 193 -2.19 3.06 -1.01
C ILE A 193 -2.68 4.51 -0.90
N ILE A 194 -2.80 5.19 -2.04
CA ILE A 194 -2.99 6.65 -2.10
C ILE A 194 -4.41 7.07 -1.74
N ILE A 195 -5.44 6.37 -2.24
CA ILE A 195 -6.83 6.73 -1.96
C ILE A 195 -7.13 6.70 -0.46
N PRO A 196 -6.87 5.60 0.29
CA PRO A 196 -7.13 5.58 1.72
C PRO A 196 -6.33 6.60 2.52
N PHE A 197 -5.10 6.89 2.11
CA PHE A 197 -4.31 7.96 2.71
C PHE A 197 -5.00 9.31 2.55
N PHE A 198 -5.42 9.67 1.33
CA PHE A 198 -6.06 10.96 1.06
C PHE A 198 -7.44 11.09 1.71
N MET A 199 -8.20 10.00 1.81
CA MET A 199 -9.47 9.99 2.53
C MET A 199 -9.34 10.55 3.95
N LEU A 200 -8.19 10.33 4.62
CA LEU A 200 -7.93 10.79 5.96
C LEU A 200 -6.98 12.00 6.04
N ALA A 201 -6.19 12.27 5.00
CA ALA A 201 -5.24 13.39 4.98
C ALA A 201 -5.93 14.75 5.15
N VAL A 202 -7.15 14.88 4.64
CA VAL A 202 -7.99 16.07 4.82
C VAL A 202 -8.18 16.43 6.29
N LEU A 203 -8.22 15.45 7.20
CA LEU A 203 -8.51 15.65 8.63
C LEU A 203 -7.36 16.34 9.39
N PHE A 204 -6.13 16.25 8.91
CA PHE A 204 -4.98 16.90 9.53
C PHE A 204 -4.42 18.08 8.73
N THR A 205 -4.89 18.26 7.50
CA THR A 205 -4.50 19.38 6.64
C THR A 205 -5.18 20.66 7.08
N LYS A 206 -4.42 21.66 7.54
CA LYS A 206 -4.97 22.92 8.08
C LYS A 206 -5.34 23.92 7.00
N ASN A 207 -4.53 24.00 5.94
CA ASN A 207 -4.71 24.95 4.85
C ASN A 207 -5.96 24.59 4.01
N ARG A 208 -6.85 25.57 3.77
CA ARG A 208 -8.10 25.36 3.00
C ARG A 208 -7.84 24.99 1.53
N PHE A 209 -6.87 25.64 0.89
CA PHE A 209 -6.50 25.35 -0.49
C PHE A 209 -5.90 23.95 -0.62
N ALA A 210 -5.03 23.56 0.32
CA ALA A 210 -4.49 22.20 0.33
C ALA A 210 -5.59 21.14 0.55
N ARG A 211 -6.58 21.39 1.42
CA ARG A 211 -7.73 20.48 1.58
C ARG A 211 -8.56 20.38 0.30
N PHE A 212 -8.85 21.50 -0.35
CA PHE A 212 -9.56 21.51 -1.62
C PHE A 212 -8.79 20.72 -2.69
N PHE A 213 -7.48 20.92 -2.78
CA PHE A 213 -6.62 20.17 -3.68
C PHE A 213 -6.63 18.65 -3.41
N ILE A 214 -6.61 18.23 -2.13
CA ILE A 214 -6.75 16.81 -1.77
C ILE A 214 -8.12 16.25 -2.21
N TYR A 215 -9.20 17.01 -2.10
CA TYR A 215 -10.51 16.57 -2.61
C TYR A 215 -10.53 16.44 -4.14
N LEU A 216 -9.84 17.31 -4.87
CA LEU A 216 -9.68 17.17 -6.33
C LEU A 216 -8.85 15.92 -6.66
N LEU A 217 -7.78 15.66 -5.90
CA LEU A 217 -7.00 14.42 -6.06
C LEU A 217 -7.84 13.18 -5.78
N LEU A 218 -8.68 13.20 -4.75
CA LEU A 218 -9.59 12.10 -4.45
C LEU A 218 -10.61 11.89 -5.58
N LEU A 219 -11.17 12.96 -6.13
CA LEU A 219 -12.08 12.88 -7.28
C LEU A 219 -11.39 12.23 -8.48
N ALA A 220 -10.18 12.68 -8.83
CA ALA A 220 -9.37 12.12 -9.92
C ALA A 220 -8.99 10.66 -9.64
N ALA A 221 -8.62 10.31 -8.40
CA ALA A 221 -8.26 8.96 -8.01
C ALA A 221 -9.47 8.01 -8.02
N TYR A 222 -10.65 8.46 -7.59
CA TYR A 222 -11.89 7.68 -7.72
C TYR A 222 -12.31 7.51 -9.18
N PHE A 223 -12.16 8.55 -10.01
CA PHE A 223 -12.38 8.40 -11.45
C PHE A 223 -11.41 7.37 -12.06
N SER A 224 -10.12 7.47 -11.72
CA SER A 224 -9.09 6.51 -12.12
C SER A 224 -9.41 5.07 -11.71
N LEU A 225 -10.11 4.87 -10.58
CA LEU A 225 -10.57 3.56 -10.14
C LEU A 225 -11.53 2.92 -11.15
N PHE A 226 -12.49 3.68 -11.71
CA PHE A 226 -13.45 3.17 -12.69
C PHE A 226 -12.82 2.82 -14.05
N ILE A 227 -11.67 3.38 -14.37
CA ILE A 227 -10.97 3.19 -15.65
C ILE A 227 -9.71 2.33 -15.56
N THR A 228 -9.49 1.66 -14.40
CA THR A 228 -8.25 0.90 -14.12
C THR A 228 -8.15 -0.42 -14.90
N LEU A 229 -9.26 -1.02 -15.34
CA LEU A 229 -9.34 -2.32 -16.01
C LEU A 229 -8.92 -3.52 -15.13
N THR A 230 -8.93 -3.38 -13.81
CA THR A 230 -8.65 -4.50 -12.90
C THR A 230 -9.50 -4.45 -11.64
N ASN A 231 -10.15 -5.58 -11.32
CA ASN A 231 -11.01 -5.72 -10.14
C ASN A 231 -10.24 -5.66 -8.82
N THR A 232 -8.95 -5.95 -8.82
CA THR A 232 -8.14 -6.03 -7.59
C THR A 232 -8.03 -4.70 -6.86
N THR A 233 -8.16 -3.58 -7.57
CA THR A 233 -8.18 -2.24 -6.99
C THR A 233 -9.32 -2.07 -6.00
N TYR A 234 -10.52 -2.55 -6.35
CA TYR A 234 -11.70 -2.47 -5.48
C TYR A 234 -11.53 -3.27 -4.19
N ILE A 235 -10.81 -4.41 -4.25
CA ILE A 235 -10.53 -5.22 -3.06
C ILE A 235 -9.61 -4.46 -2.10
N GLY A 236 -8.49 -3.93 -2.62
CA GLY A 236 -7.52 -3.17 -1.82
C GLY A 236 -8.16 -1.94 -1.15
N ILE A 237 -8.88 -1.14 -1.95
CA ILE A 237 -9.56 0.06 -1.44
C ILE A 237 -10.72 -0.32 -0.52
N GLY A 238 -11.47 -1.39 -0.81
CA GLY A 238 -12.58 -1.87 0.01
C GLY A 238 -12.12 -2.26 1.42
N ILE A 239 -11.02 -3.01 1.53
CA ILE A 239 -10.43 -3.38 2.82
C ILE A 239 -9.96 -2.13 3.58
N ALA A 240 -9.32 -1.18 2.90
CA ALA A 240 -8.93 0.07 3.53
C ALA A 240 -10.13 0.96 3.91
N ALA A 241 -11.19 0.98 3.09
CA ALA A 241 -12.41 1.72 3.38
C ALA A 241 -13.10 1.19 4.66
N VAL A 242 -13.04 -0.12 4.92
CA VAL A 242 -13.50 -0.71 6.17
C VAL A 242 -12.82 -0.05 7.39
N PHE A 243 -11.50 0.13 7.33
CA PHE A 243 -10.76 0.84 8.38
C PHE A 243 -11.12 2.33 8.45
N VAL A 244 -11.23 3.01 7.30
CA VAL A 244 -11.57 4.43 7.24
C VAL A 244 -12.96 4.71 7.82
N VAL A 245 -13.95 3.85 7.51
CA VAL A 245 -15.30 3.93 8.07
C VAL A 245 -15.26 3.72 9.59
N TRP A 246 -14.60 2.66 10.07
CA TRP A 246 -14.43 2.44 11.51
C TRP A 246 -13.80 3.65 12.20
N TYR A 247 -12.71 4.20 11.64
CA TYR A 247 -12.05 5.36 12.20
C TYR A 247 -12.96 6.61 12.23
N SER A 248 -13.80 6.75 11.21
CA SER A 248 -14.76 7.87 11.12
C SER A 248 -15.91 7.72 12.11
N LEU A 249 -16.41 6.49 12.31
CA LEU A 249 -17.47 6.19 13.30
C LEU A 249 -17.01 6.39 14.74
N CYS A 250 -15.72 6.33 15.02
CA CYS A 250 -15.19 6.59 16.38
C CYS A 250 -15.34 8.04 16.84
N LYS A 251 -15.64 9.01 15.96
CA LYS A 251 -15.90 10.42 16.29
C LYS A 251 -16.84 11.05 15.27
N VAL A 252 -18.00 11.52 15.70
CA VAL A 252 -19.05 12.06 14.83
C VAL A 252 -18.53 13.16 13.88
N ASN A 253 -17.68 14.06 14.37
CA ASN A 253 -17.10 15.12 13.53
C ASN A 253 -16.32 14.62 12.31
N ARG A 254 -15.87 13.35 12.28
CA ARG A 254 -15.18 12.74 11.14
C ARG A 254 -16.14 12.23 10.08
N LEU A 255 -17.43 12.01 10.44
CA LEU A 255 -18.46 11.56 9.50
C LEU A 255 -18.70 12.56 8.38
N LYS A 256 -18.50 13.85 8.61
CA LYS A 256 -18.55 14.87 7.54
C LYS A 256 -17.53 14.57 6.43
N ASN A 257 -16.31 14.21 6.81
CA ASN A 257 -15.28 13.85 5.83
C ASN A 257 -15.63 12.56 5.09
N LEU A 258 -16.15 11.55 5.80
CA LEU A 258 -16.62 10.30 5.19
C LEU A 258 -17.77 10.57 4.20
N ALA A 259 -18.70 11.43 4.56
CA ALA A 259 -19.81 11.87 3.70
C ALA A 259 -19.30 12.52 2.40
N ILE A 260 -18.35 13.46 2.51
CA ILE A 260 -17.73 14.09 1.35
C ILE A 260 -17.03 13.07 0.45
N ASN A 261 -16.32 12.09 1.04
CA ASN A 261 -15.71 11.01 0.26
C ASN A 261 -16.75 10.19 -0.52
N GLY A 262 -17.89 9.86 0.09
CA GLY A 262 -18.99 9.16 -0.60
C GLY A 262 -19.57 9.98 -1.75
N ILE A 263 -19.72 11.30 -1.58
CA ILE A 263 -20.20 12.21 -2.63
C ILE A 263 -19.18 12.30 -3.77
N LEU A 264 -17.89 12.45 -3.47
CA LEU A 264 -16.83 12.48 -4.50
C LEU A 264 -16.77 11.18 -5.29
N PHE A 265 -16.91 10.02 -4.62
CA PHE A 265 -17.00 8.74 -5.29
C PHE A 265 -18.20 8.66 -6.24
N ALA A 266 -19.37 9.16 -5.81
CA ALA A 266 -20.56 9.20 -6.66
C ALA A 266 -20.38 10.14 -7.88
N ILE A 267 -19.76 11.31 -7.68
CA ILE A 267 -19.46 12.23 -8.79
C ILE A 267 -18.50 11.57 -9.78
N ALA A 268 -17.44 10.92 -9.30
CA ALA A 268 -16.48 10.21 -10.14
C ALA A 268 -17.16 9.10 -10.96
N GLY A 269 -18.04 8.32 -10.33
CA GLY A 269 -18.84 7.28 -11.00
C GLY A 269 -19.78 7.87 -12.04
N GLY A 270 -20.42 9.03 -11.76
CA GLY A 270 -21.25 9.72 -12.72
C GLY A 270 -20.47 10.20 -13.96
N ILE A 271 -19.27 10.77 -13.75
CA ILE A 271 -18.37 11.15 -14.85
C ILE A 271 -17.98 9.91 -15.68
N ALA A 272 -17.62 8.82 -15.00
CA ALA A 272 -17.25 7.57 -15.63
C ALA A 272 -18.43 6.95 -16.43
N GLU A 273 -19.67 6.98 -15.90
CA GLU A 273 -20.87 6.51 -16.61
C GLU A 273 -21.12 7.30 -17.89
N VAL A 274 -21.00 8.63 -17.82
CA VAL A 274 -21.18 9.50 -19.00
C VAL A 274 -20.16 9.18 -20.07
N LEU A 275 -18.87 9.10 -19.71
CA LEU A 275 -17.79 8.81 -20.66
C LEU A 275 -17.83 7.36 -21.19
N TRP A 276 -18.33 6.42 -20.40
CA TRP A 276 -18.51 5.03 -20.85
C TRP A 276 -19.63 4.91 -21.90
N LYS A 277 -20.73 5.66 -21.72
CA LYS A 277 -21.87 5.67 -22.64
C LYS A 277 -21.65 6.57 -23.86
N HIS A 278 -20.92 7.65 -23.68
CA HIS A 278 -20.66 8.67 -24.70
C HIS A 278 -19.15 8.96 -24.76
N PRO A 279 -18.35 8.07 -25.38
CA PRO A 279 -16.92 8.29 -25.50
C PRO A 279 -16.63 9.61 -26.21
N CYS A 280 -15.76 10.41 -25.62
CA CYS A 280 -15.34 11.70 -26.19
C CYS A 280 -14.12 11.56 -27.11
N THR A 281 -13.60 10.36 -27.29
CA THR A 281 -12.42 10.04 -28.09
C THR A 281 -12.69 8.83 -28.99
N PRO A 282 -11.86 8.55 -30.00
CA PRO A 282 -11.96 7.35 -30.84
C PRO A 282 -11.82 6.05 -30.05
N ARG A 283 -11.15 6.09 -28.90
CA ARG A 283 -11.07 4.94 -27.97
C ARG A 283 -12.20 5.00 -26.98
N ALA A 284 -13.08 4.02 -27.03
CA ALA A 284 -14.05 3.82 -25.96
C ALA A 284 -13.31 3.55 -24.65
N ILE A 285 -13.76 4.18 -23.57
CA ILE A 285 -13.28 3.83 -22.22
C ILE A 285 -13.75 2.41 -21.93
N ASP A 286 -12.80 1.48 -21.86
CA ASP A 286 -13.09 0.13 -21.35
C ASP A 286 -13.00 0.12 -19.83
N THR A 287 -13.71 -0.81 -19.20
CA THR A 287 -13.80 -0.92 -17.74
C THR A 287 -13.80 -2.38 -17.33
N ASP A 288 -13.30 -2.68 -16.13
CA ASP A 288 -13.37 -4.01 -15.54
C ASP A 288 -14.80 -4.42 -15.17
N SER A 289 -14.99 -5.70 -14.80
CA SER A 289 -16.34 -6.24 -14.51
C SER A 289 -17.00 -5.61 -13.28
N VAL A 290 -16.23 -5.21 -12.24
CA VAL A 290 -16.78 -4.53 -11.05
C VAL A 290 -17.20 -3.11 -11.42
N SER A 291 -16.37 -2.37 -12.18
CA SER A 291 -16.72 -1.05 -12.69
C SER A 291 -17.97 -1.12 -13.57
N LYS A 292 -18.07 -2.09 -14.50
CA LYS A 292 -19.26 -2.31 -15.32
C LYS A 292 -20.52 -2.55 -14.47
N LEU A 293 -20.43 -3.38 -13.43
CA LEU A 293 -21.53 -3.61 -12.49
C LEU A 293 -21.94 -2.33 -11.76
N LEU A 294 -20.98 -1.57 -11.23
CA LEU A 294 -21.25 -0.33 -10.51
C LEU A 294 -21.89 0.74 -11.42
N LEU A 295 -21.43 0.86 -12.66
CA LEU A 295 -21.94 1.84 -13.63
C LEU A 295 -23.31 1.42 -14.18
N ALA A 296 -23.48 0.16 -14.59
CA ALA A 296 -24.71 -0.35 -15.19
C ALA A 296 -25.91 -0.24 -14.21
N HIS A 297 -25.69 -0.56 -12.94
CA HIS A 297 -26.72 -0.50 -11.89
C HIS A 297 -26.68 0.79 -11.05
N ARG A 298 -25.83 1.75 -11.40
CA ARG A 298 -25.64 3.01 -10.67
C ARG A 298 -25.36 2.83 -9.18
N LEU A 299 -24.72 1.72 -8.78
CA LEU A 299 -24.41 1.45 -7.39
C LEU A 299 -23.41 2.46 -6.80
N TYR A 300 -22.67 3.16 -7.62
CA TYR A 300 -21.79 4.25 -7.21
C TYR A 300 -22.55 5.42 -6.55
N LEU A 301 -23.87 5.56 -6.78
CA LEU A 301 -24.70 6.58 -6.12
C LEU A 301 -24.94 6.28 -4.64
N VAL A 302 -24.88 5.02 -4.21
CA VAL A 302 -25.19 4.62 -2.83
C VAL A 302 -24.31 5.35 -1.81
N PRO A 303 -22.97 5.36 -1.91
CA PRO A 303 -22.13 6.13 -1.00
C PRO A 303 -22.42 7.65 -1.05
N GLY A 304 -22.77 8.18 -2.22
CA GLY A 304 -23.13 9.59 -2.39
C GLY A 304 -24.44 9.97 -1.67
N ILE A 305 -25.47 9.16 -1.84
CA ILE A 305 -26.77 9.35 -1.16
C ILE A 305 -26.59 9.27 0.36
N LEU A 306 -25.87 8.24 0.84
CA LEU A 306 -25.54 8.12 2.26
C LEU A 306 -24.75 9.34 2.76
N GLY A 307 -23.81 9.84 1.96
CA GLY A 307 -23.06 11.05 2.27
C GLY A 307 -23.95 12.29 2.39
N MET A 308 -24.87 12.48 1.44
CA MET A 308 -25.84 13.60 1.51
C MET A 308 -26.76 13.49 2.73
N VAL A 309 -27.25 12.29 3.05
CA VAL A 309 -28.06 12.07 4.25
C VAL A 309 -27.27 12.41 5.51
N ILE A 310 -26.01 11.99 5.63
CA ILE A 310 -25.16 12.32 6.77
C ILE A 310 -24.99 13.85 6.89
N ILE A 311 -24.73 14.57 5.79
CA ILE A 311 -24.60 16.03 5.81
C ILE A 311 -25.91 16.69 6.22
N LEU A 312 -27.05 16.23 5.69
CA LEU A 312 -28.37 16.74 6.08
C LEU A 312 -28.64 16.54 7.57
N LEU A 313 -28.34 15.35 8.12
CA LEU A 313 -28.46 15.08 9.55
C LEU A 313 -27.56 16.00 10.39
N PHE A 314 -26.36 16.35 9.92
CA PHE A 314 -25.52 17.35 10.58
C PHE A 314 -26.15 18.76 10.57
N LEU A 315 -26.74 19.17 9.44
CA LEU A 315 -27.40 20.45 9.32
C LEU A 315 -28.64 20.53 10.24
N LEU A 316 -29.47 19.48 10.22
CA LEU A 316 -30.62 19.37 11.12
C LEU A 316 -30.19 19.30 12.60
N GLY A 317 -29.08 18.60 12.87
CA GLY A 317 -28.53 18.49 14.23
C GLY A 317 -28.10 19.83 14.85
N THR A 318 -27.86 20.87 14.04
CA THR A 318 -27.57 22.23 14.56
C THR A 318 -28.79 22.87 15.21
N VAL A 319 -30.00 22.41 14.91
CA VAL A 319 -31.26 22.89 15.46
C VAL A 319 -31.57 22.27 16.83
N PHE A 320 -30.97 21.09 17.13
CA PHE A 320 -31.22 20.41 18.41
C PHE A 320 -30.45 21.05 19.57
N PRO A 321 -31.01 21.07 20.78
CA PRO A 321 -30.31 21.47 22.00
C PRO A 321 -29.03 20.65 22.20
N GLU A 322 -27.95 21.27 22.67
CA GLU A 322 -26.62 20.66 22.87
C GLU A 322 -26.68 19.33 23.66
N LYS A 323 -27.55 19.26 24.68
CA LYS A 323 -27.74 18.07 25.50
C LYS A 323 -28.26 16.85 24.72
N ILE A 324 -29.15 17.09 23.74
CA ILE A 324 -29.68 16.01 22.86
C ILE A 324 -28.61 15.61 21.87
N ARG A 325 -27.92 16.56 21.26
CA ARG A 325 -26.84 16.35 20.32
C ARG A 325 -25.71 15.49 20.93
N THR A 326 -25.25 15.83 22.13
CA THR A 326 -24.22 15.09 22.85
C THR A 326 -24.62 13.63 23.12
N LYS A 327 -25.92 13.38 23.46
CA LYS A 327 -26.42 12.00 23.62
C LYS A 327 -26.41 11.23 22.31
N ILE A 328 -26.85 11.85 21.21
CA ILE A 328 -26.82 11.23 19.86
C ILE A 328 -25.38 10.91 19.48
N ASP A 329 -24.46 11.87 19.60
CA ASP A 329 -23.05 11.70 19.26
C ASP A 329 -22.44 10.54 20.04
N THR A 330 -22.69 10.45 21.36
CA THR A 330 -22.19 9.37 22.21
C THR A 330 -22.79 8.01 21.83
N CYS A 331 -24.06 7.96 21.46
CA CYS A 331 -24.71 6.73 20.98
C CYS A 331 -24.09 6.26 19.67
N VAL A 332 -23.96 7.16 18.69
CA VAL A 332 -23.33 6.87 17.39
C VAL A 332 -21.90 6.32 17.58
N GLU A 333 -21.08 7.00 18.38
CA GLU A 333 -19.69 6.60 18.60
C GLU A 333 -19.57 5.23 19.28
N ARG A 334 -20.44 4.92 20.25
CA ARG A 334 -20.39 3.66 20.99
C ARG A 334 -21.04 2.49 20.25
N VAL A 335 -22.19 2.71 19.66
CA VAL A 335 -22.99 1.64 19.05
C VAL A 335 -22.49 1.33 17.66
N LEU A 336 -22.42 2.35 16.78
CA LEU A 336 -22.08 2.10 15.36
C LEU A 336 -20.66 1.61 15.18
N SER A 337 -19.69 2.09 15.98
CA SER A 337 -18.31 1.59 15.89
C SER A 337 -18.19 0.11 16.27
N LYS A 338 -18.99 -0.36 17.25
CA LYS A 338 -19.01 -1.79 17.64
C LYS A 338 -19.77 -2.64 16.64
N VAL A 339 -20.94 -2.19 16.17
CA VAL A 339 -21.72 -2.88 15.13
C VAL A 339 -20.88 -3.05 13.88
N TRP A 340 -20.12 -2.03 13.49
CA TRP A 340 -19.21 -2.10 12.34
C TRP A 340 -18.16 -3.20 12.46
N ILE A 341 -17.57 -3.38 13.65
CA ILE A 341 -16.62 -4.47 13.90
C ILE A 341 -17.27 -5.85 13.69
N TRP A 342 -18.50 -6.04 14.19
CA TRP A 342 -19.23 -7.30 13.96
C TRP A 342 -19.55 -7.53 12.48
N LEU A 343 -19.95 -6.47 11.76
CA LEU A 343 -20.19 -6.56 10.32
C LEU A 343 -18.91 -6.95 9.56
N ILE A 344 -17.75 -6.44 9.99
CA ILE A 344 -16.45 -6.84 9.43
C ILE A 344 -16.19 -8.33 9.66
N ILE A 345 -16.38 -8.81 10.89
CA ILE A 345 -16.15 -10.22 11.25
C ILE A 345 -17.05 -11.12 10.40
N VAL A 346 -18.35 -10.81 10.31
CA VAL A 346 -19.31 -11.56 9.50
C VAL A 346 -18.93 -11.51 8.02
N GLY A 347 -18.54 -10.34 7.50
CA GLY A 347 -18.09 -10.17 6.12
C GLY A 347 -16.86 -11.00 5.79
N VAL A 348 -15.84 -11.00 6.66
CA VAL A 348 -14.62 -11.82 6.50
C VAL A 348 -14.98 -13.30 6.48
N ILE A 349 -15.81 -13.76 7.42
CA ILE A 349 -16.26 -15.14 7.47
C ILE A 349 -17.00 -15.50 6.16
N GLY A 350 -17.91 -14.64 5.68
CA GLY A 350 -18.64 -14.84 4.43
C GLY A 350 -17.72 -14.94 3.22
N VAL A 351 -16.71 -14.09 3.11
CA VAL A 351 -15.70 -14.14 2.03
C VAL A 351 -14.90 -15.43 2.08
N VAL A 352 -14.45 -15.85 3.27
CA VAL A 352 -13.71 -17.12 3.43
C VAL A 352 -14.56 -18.30 2.97
N PHE A 353 -15.82 -18.39 3.42
CA PHE A 353 -16.74 -19.44 2.96
C PHE A 353 -16.98 -19.40 1.46
N TYR A 354 -17.17 -18.20 0.88
CA TYR A 354 -17.37 -18.05 -0.56
C TYR A 354 -16.14 -18.56 -1.34
N VAL A 355 -14.93 -18.21 -0.91
CA VAL A 355 -13.68 -18.65 -1.56
C VAL A 355 -13.53 -20.16 -1.45
N ILE A 356 -13.77 -20.76 -0.27
CA ILE A 356 -13.68 -22.21 -0.07
C ILE A 356 -14.70 -22.95 -0.96
N TYR A 357 -15.95 -22.49 -0.97
CA TYR A 357 -17.03 -23.15 -1.71
C TYR A 357 -16.87 -23.04 -3.23
N ASN A 358 -16.39 -21.88 -3.73
CA ASN A 358 -16.23 -21.62 -5.16
C ASN A 358 -14.79 -21.85 -5.66
N TYR A 359 -13.93 -22.46 -4.84
CA TYR A 359 -12.54 -22.67 -5.24
C TYR A 359 -12.44 -23.54 -6.48
N ASN A 360 -11.78 -23.02 -7.51
CA ASN A 360 -11.41 -23.72 -8.72
C ASN A 360 -10.15 -23.07 -9.32
N LEU A 361 -9.51 -23.75 -10.25
CA LEU A 361 -8.25 -23.30 -10.83
C LEU A 361 -8.38 -21.98 -11.63
N LYS A 362 -9.58 -21.65 -12.13
CA LYS A 362 -9.84 -20.38 -12.87
C LYS A 362 -10.27 -19.23 -11.96
N LEU A 363 -10.41 -19.47 -10.65
CA LEU A 363 -10.84 -18.47 -9.69
C LEU A 363 -9.96 -17.20 -9.77
N PHE A 364 -10.59 -16.03 -9.72
CA PHE A 364 -9.91 -14.73 -9.76
C PHE A 364 -8.93 -14.56 -10.94
N ASN A 365 -9.36 -14.93 -12.14
CA ASN A 365 -8.53 -14.86 -13.34
C ASN A 365 -7.23 -15.67 -13.20
N PHE A 366 -7.39 -16.99 -13.04
CA PHE A 366 -6.32 -18.00 -12.88
C PHE A 366 -5.46 -17.90 -11.62
N ARG A 367 -5.76 -16.99 -10.68
CA ARG A 367 -5.04 -16.97 -9.39
C ARG A 367 -5.26 -18.24 -8.59
N GLY A 368 -6.41 -18.90 -8.75
CA GLY A 368 -6.67 -20.21 -8.12
C GLY A 368 -5.61 -21.25 -8.50
N SER A 369 -5.22 -21.35 -9.79
CA SER A 369 -4.16 -22.28 -10.22
C SER A 369 -2.78 -21.85 -9.71
N ILE A 370 -2.46 -20.56 -9.74
CA ILE A 370 -1.19 -20.05 -9.18
C ILE A 370 -1.06 -20.41 -7.71
N TRP A 371 -2.13 -20.18 -6.92
CA TRP A 371 -2.16 -20.51 -5.48
C TRP A 371 -2.04 -22.01 -5.25
N TYR A 372 -2.72 -22.82 -6.07
CA TYR A 372 -2.64 -24.28 -5.99
C TYR A 372 -1.20 -24.75 -6.19
N PHE A 373 -0.55 -24.41 -7.30
CA PHE A 373 0.79 -24.85 -7.60
C PHE A 373 1.84 -24.29 -6.63
N SER A 374 1.68 -23.05 -6.19
CA SER A 374 2.54 -22.47 -5.15
C SER A 374 2.44 -23.23 -3.83
N PHE A 375 1.20 -23.53 -3.39
CA PHE A 375 0.98 -24.25 -2.14
C PHE A 375 1.42 -25.73 -2.22
N MET A 376 1.14 -26.40 -3.33
CA MET A 376 1.62 -27.77 -3.56
C MET A 376 3.17 -27.81 -3.57
N GLY A 377 3.81 -26.84 -4.19
CA GLY A 377 5.26 -26.72 -4.15
C GLY A 377 5.80 -26.50 -2.74
N PHE A 378 5.13 -25.71 -1.90
CA PHE A 378 5.47 -25.60 -0.49
C PHE A 378 5.32 -26.93 0.27
N LEU A 379 4.24 -27.69 0.01
CA LEU A 379 4.00 -28.98 0.65
C LEU A 379 5.02 -30.03 0.26
N ASP A 380 5.45 -30.05 -0.99
CA ASP A 380 6.47 -30.98 -1.52
C ASP A 380 7.91 -30.62 -1.08
N GLY A 381 8.11 -29.40 -0.59
CA GLY A 381 9.40 -28.93 -0.13
C GLY A 381 9.97 -29.73 1.06
N THR A 382 11.30 -29.76 1.18
CA THR A 382 11.99 -30.30 2.35
C THR A 382 11.63 -29.56 3.61
N LEU A 383 11.91 -30.14 4.79
CA LEU A 383 11.66 -29.45 6.07
C LEU A 383 12.36 -28.08 6.13
N TRP A 384 13.59 -28.00 5.62
CA TRP A 384 14.35 -26.75 5.54
C TRP A 384 13.65 -25.71 4.65
N GLN A 385 13.20 -26.11 3.45
CA GLN A 385 12.47 -25.23 2.56
C GLN A 385 11.12 -24.77 3.14
N LYS A 386 10.42 -25.64 3.89
CA LYS A 386 9.20 -25.23 4.59
C LYS A 386 9.45 -24.21 5.70
N LEU A 387 10.59 -24.28 6.39
CA LEU A 387 10.94 -23.34 7.45
C LEU A 387 11.55 -22.04 6.91
N MET A 388 12.47 -22.11 5.96
CA MET A 388 13.32 -21.00 5.48
C MET A 388 13.04 -20.56 4.04
N GLY A 389 12.24 -21.33 3.28
CA GLY A 389 11.91 -21.07 1.89
C GLY A 389 12.92 -21.62 0.88
N VAL A 390 12.62 -21.39 -0.41
CA VAL A 390 13.42 -21.83 -1.53
C VAL A 390 14.40 -20.76 -2.03
N GLY A 391 14.30 -19.56 -1.53
CA GLY A 391 15.02 -18.36 -1.96
C GLY A 391 14.07 -17.24 -2.36
N SER A 392 14.37 -16.02 -1.94
CA SER A 392 13.58 -14.83 -2.33
C SER A 392 13.43 -14.79 -3.85
N ALA A 393 12.25 -14.44 -4.33
CA ALA A 393 11.96 -14.31 -5.77
C ALA A 393 12.13 -15.58 -6.64
N LEU A 394 12.20 -16.77 -6.04
CA LEU A 394 12.34 -18.05 -6.77
C LEU A 394 11.05 -18.89 -6.76
N LEU A 395 9.88 -18.24 -6.73
CA LEU A 395 8.61 -18.94 -6.79
C LEU A 395 8.43 -19.71 -8.11
N ASP A 396 8.88 -19.15 -9.22
CA ASP A 396 8.80 -19.74 -10.56
C ASP A 396 9.42 -21.14 -10.64
N THR A 397 10.56 -21.37 -10.00
CA THR A 397 11.23 -22.67 -9.97
C THR A 397 10.35 -23.75 -9.34
N VAL A 398 9.60 -23.38 -8.30
CA VAL A 398 8.71 -24.29 -7.58
C VAL A 398 7.42 -24.52 -8.35
N THR A 399 6.81 -23.46 -8.87
CA THR A 399 5.55 -23.57 -9.62
C THR A 399 5.75 -24.33 -10.93
N GLN A 400 6.83 -24.08 -11.67
CA GLN A 400 7.14 -24.81 -12.91
C GLN A 400 7.39 -26.30 -12.64
N ALA A 401 8.07 -26.65 -11.55
CA ALA A 401 8.25 -28.04 -11.15
C ALA A 401 6.93 -28.75 -10.82
N GLN A 402 5.95 -28.04 -10.26
CA GLN A 402 4.62 -28.60 -10.00
C GLN A 402 3.76 -28.68 -11.26
N ILE A 403 3.83 -27.67 -12.14
CA ILE A 403 3.15 -27.68 -13.44
C ILE A 403 3.63 -28.87 -14.30
N ALA A 404 4.92 -29.17 -14.28
CA ALA A 404 5.48 -30.32 -15.01
C ALA A 404 4.94 -31.68 -14.53
N LYS A 405 4.41 -31.77 -13.30
CA LYS A 405 3.75 -32.98 -12.76
C LYS A 405 2.25 -33.03 -13.05
N ALA A 406 1.67 -31.96 -13.60
CA ALA A 406 0.23 -31.90 -13.82
C ALA A 406 -0.18 -32.74 -15.05
N ASP A 407 -1.23 -33.55 -14.91
CA ASP A 407 -1.79 -34.38 -16.00
C ASP A 407 -2.72 -33.61 -16.94
N PHE A 408 -2.73 -32.28 -16.84
CA PHE A 408 -3.58 -31.41 -17.63
C PHE A 408 -2.81 -30.17 -18.09
N TYR A 409 -3.28 -29.56 -19.20
CA TYR A 409 -2.72 -28.33 -19.72
C TYR A 409 -2.96 -27.15 -18.77
N VAL A 410 -1.89 -26.40 -18.42
CA VAL A 410 -1.93 -25.21 -17.56
C VAL A 410 -1.80 -23.98 -18.45
N GLU A 411 -2.90 -23.23 -18.57
CA GLU A 411 -2.94 -21.97 -19.32
C GLU A 411 -2.11 -20.89 -18.61
N TRP A 412 -1.44 -20.03 -19.39
CA TRP A 412 -0.73 -18.85 -18.87
C TRP A 412 0.37 -19.16 -17.84
N ASN A 413 1.03 -20.30 -17.94
CA ASN A 413 2.04 -20.75 -16.99
C ASN A 413 3.22 -19.77 -16.79
N TRP A 414 3.50 -18.92 -17.77
CA TRP A 414 4.50 -17.86 -17.71
C TRP A 414 4.15 -16.74 -16.68
N LEU A 415 2.89 -16.62 -16.26
CA LEU A 415 2.48 -15.69 -15.21
C LEU A 415 2.81 -16.19 -13.80
N TYR A 416 3.30 -17.41 -13.64
CA TYR A 416 3.50 -18.06 -12.35
C TYR A 416 4.87 -17.73 -11.72
N CYS A 417 5.45 -16.59 -12.11
CA CYS A 417 6.67 -16.06 -11.50
C CYS A 417 6.45 -15.45 -10.11
N THR A 418 5.20 -15.09 -9.79
CA THR A 418 4.80 -14.64 -8.46
C THR A 418 3.50 -15.31 -8.03
N ALA A 419 3.28 -15.46 -6.71
CA ALA A 419 2.06 -16.07 -6.17
C ALA A 419 0.81 -15.20 -6.37
N HIS A 420 0.94 -13.96 -6.81
CA HIS A 420 -0.16 -12.99 -6.78
C HIS A 420 -0.89 -12.93 -5.42
N ASN A 421 -0.17 -13.27 -4.37
CA ASN A 421 -0.59 -13.18 -2.97
C ASN A 421 0.67 -13.03 -2.12
N ASP A 422 0.80 -11.90 -1.48
CA ASP A 422 2.01 -11.49 -0.77
C ASP A 422 2.37 -12.45 0.39
N LEU A 423 1.39 -13.01 1.09
CA LEU A 423 1.66 -13.98 2.16
C LEU A 423 2.09 -15.35 1.62
N LEU A 424 1.45 -15.82 0.56
CA LEU A 424 1.81 -17.08 -0.10
C LEU A 424 3.17 -16.98 -0.79
N GLU A 425 3.48 -15.83 -1.38
CA GLU A 425 4.79 -15.53 -1.94
C GLU A 425 5.89 -15.78 -0.90
N TYR A 426 5.80 -15.14 0.27
CA TYR A 426 6.80 -15.30 1.32
C TYR A 426 6.72 -16.65 2.05
N LEU A 427 5.58 -17.35 2.00
CA LEU A 427 5.49 -18.71 2.51
C LEU A 427 6.35 -19.68 1.69
N VAL A 428 6.36 -19.55 0.38
CA VAL A 428 7.15 -20.41 -0.51
C VAL A 428 8.61 -19.95 -0.54
N THR A 429 8.84 -18.65 -0.72
CA THR A 429 10.18 -18.11 -0.97
C THR A 429 11.03 -17.93 0.29
N MET A 430 10.41 -17.68 1.46
CA MET A 430 11.09 -17.47 2.75
C MET A 430 10.57 -18.38 3.87
N GLY A 431 9.71 -19.35 3.55
CA GLY A 431 9.19 -20.33 4.50
C GLY A 431 8.19 -19.76 5.52
N VAL A 432 7.81 -20.63 6.48
CA VAL A 432 6.87 -20.27 7.53
C VAL A 432 7.33 -19.05 8.34
N PHE A 433 8.64 -18.96 8.63
CA PHE A 433 9.17 -17.84 9.41
C PHE A 433 9.10 -16.52 8.62
N GLY A 434 9.37 -16.54 7.30
CA GLY A 434 9.22 -15.37 6.44
C GLY A 434 7.77 -14.90 6.35
N ALA A 435 6.84 -15.83 6.10
CA ALA A 435 5.40 -15.55 6.08
C ALA A 435 4.89 -15.01 7.44
N ALA A 436 5.36 -15.58 8.56
CA ALA A 436 5.01 -15.10 9.90
C ALA A 436 5.51 -13.66 10.14
N CYS A 437 6.75 -13.35 9.77
CA CYS A 437 7.27 -11.98 9.84
C CYS A 437 6.43 -11.05 8.96
N ARG A 438 6.09 -11.46 7.74
CA ARG A 438 5.26 -10.65 6.84
C ARG A 438 3.88 -10.38 7.40
N LEU A 439 3.22 -11.40 7.95
CA LEU A 439 1.94 -11.25 8.64
C LEU A 439 2.04 -10.29 9.83
N LEU A 440 3.09 -10.40 10.63
CA LEU A 440 3.34 -9.49 11.74
C LEU A 440 3.58 -8.05 11.28
N MET A 441 4.22 -7.84 10.13
CA MET A 441 4.36 -6.50 9.53
C MET A 441 3.02 -5.87 9.13
N TYR A 442 1.97 -6.65 8.94
CA TYR A 442 0.61 -6.17 8.73
C TYR A 442 -0.14 -5.92 10.05
N VAL A 443 0.00 -6.82 11.03
CA VAL A 443 -0.76 -6.76 12.29
C VAL A 443 -0.18 -5.72 13.25
N LEU A 444 1.15 -5.66 13.39
CA LEU A 444 1.79 -4.78 14.38
C LEU A 444 1.51 -3.29 14.16
N PRO A 445 1.47 -2.73 12.94
CA PRO A 445 1.06 -1.35 12.70
C PRO A 445 -0.31 -1.01 13.31
N PHE A 446 -1.29 -1.90 13.15
CA PHE A 446 -2.61 -1.74 13.74
C PHE A 446 -2.58 -1.80 15.27
N VAL A 447 -1.86 -2.77 15.83
CA VAL A 447 -1.67 -2.91 17.30
C VAL A 447 -0.96 -1.68 17.88
N MET A 448 0.09 -1.19 17.22
CA MET A 448 0.82 0.01 17.65
C MET A 448 -0.07 1.26 17.61
N TYR A 449 -0.92 1.36 16.59
CA TYR A 449 -1.88 2.45 16.48
C TYR A 449 -2.95 2.40 17.58
N THR A 450 -3.54 1.21 17.84
CA THR A 450 -4.63 1.05 18.82
C THR A 450 -4.16 1.21 20.26
N LYS A 451 -2.94 0.75 20.58
CA LYS A 451 -2.30 0.91 21.90
C LYS A 451 -1.76 2.33 22.14
N GLY A 452 -1.62 3.14 21.09
CA GLY A 452 -1.15 4.52 21.22
C GLY A 452 -2.14 5.40 21.98
N LYS A 453 -1.66 6.21 22.94
CA LYS A 453 -2.50 7.18 23.70
C LYS A 453 -3.18 8.20 22.79
N GLU A 454 -2.55 8.57 21.67
CA GLU A 454 -3.04 9.56 20.73
C GLU A 454 -3.35 8.93 19.36
N ARG A 455 -4.64 8.85 19.04
CA ARG A 455 -5.14 8.40 17.71
C ARG A 455 -5.21 9.58 16.74
N LYS A 456 -4.07 10.19 16.43
CA LYS A 456 -4.00 11.34 15.52
C LYS A 456 -4.42 10.98 14.10
N PRO A 457 -5.08 11.90 13.36
CA PRO A 457 -5.49 11.68 11.97
C PRO A 457 -4.31 11.33 11.04
N GLU A 458 -3.14 11.94 11.24
CA GLU A 458 -1.93 11.64 10.47
C GLU A 458 -1.51 10.17 10.58
N LYS A 459 -1.50 9.62 11.82
CA LYS A 459 -1.22 8.20 12.05
C LYS A 459 -2.27 7.30 11.41
N ALA A 460 -3.54 7.72 11.46
CA ALA A 460 -4.64 7.00 10.84
C ALA A 460 -4.52 6.98 9.32
N ALA A 461 -4.15 8.10 8.70
CA ALA A 461 -3.93 8.17 7.25
C ALA A 461 -2.79 7.25 6.79
N VAL A 462 -1.66 7.26 7.50
CA VAL A 462 -0.54 6.35 7.25
C VAL A 462 -0.98 4.89 7.40
N LEU A 463 -1.73 4.56 8.45
CA LEU A 463 -2.24 3.20 8.66
C LEU A 463 -3.25 2.80 7.57
N ALA A 464 -4.12 3.72 7.11
CA ALA A 464 -5.06 3.46 6.02
C ALA A 464 -4.33 3.09 4.72
N ALA A 465 -3.22 3.76 4.40
CA ALA A 465 -2.35 3.41 3.28
C ALA A 465 -1.75 2.00 3.42
N LEU A 466 -1.27 1.64 4.62
CA LEU A 466 -0.74 0.30 4.92
C LEU A 466 -1.81 -0.79 4.81
N VAL A 467 -3.04 -0.51 5.24
CA VAL A 467 -4.19 -1.43 5.09
C VAL A 467 -4.59 -1.57 3.63
N GLY A 468 -4.51 -0.51 2.83
CA GLY A 468 -4.73 -0.57 1.38
C GLY A 468 -3.70 -1.44 0.67
N TYR A 469 -2.44 -1.31 1.03
CA TYR A 469 -1.38 -2.20 0.53
C TYR A 469 -1.64 -3.67 0.90
N LEU A 470 -2.01 -3.95 2.17
CA LEU A 470 -2.38 -5.30 2.60
C LEU A 470 -3.51 -5.86 1.74
N GLY A 471 -4.59 -5.09 1.54
CA GLY A 471 -5.73 -5.53 0.75
C GLY A 471 -5.36 -5.87 -0.70
N GLN A 472 -4.55 -5.05 -1.34
CA GLN A 472 -4.01 -5.32 -2.67
C GLN A 472 -3.07 -6.52 -2.67
N GLY A 473 -2.21 -6.66 -1.67
CA GLY A 473 -1.25 -7.75 -1.52
C GLY A 473 -1.88 -9.14 -1.40
N LEU A 474 -3.17 -9.25 -1.04
CA LEU A 474 -3.90 -10.52 -1.07
C LEU A 474 -4.15 -11.06 -2.49
N PHE A 475 -4.06 -10.19 -3.51
CA PHE A 475 -4.37 -10.52 -4.90
C PHE A 475 -3.29 -10.10 -5.91
N THR A 476 -2.18 -9.56 -5.41
CA THR A 476 -1.03 -9.15 -6.23
C THR A 476 0.23 -9.44 -5.43
N GLY A 477 1.27 -9.98 -6.06
CA GLY A 477 2.58 -10.14 -5.44
C GLY A 477 3.24 -8.79 -5.14
N PRO A 478 4.31 -8.78 -4.35
CA PRO A 478 5.08 -7.57 -4.11
C PRO A 478 5.74 -7.08 -5.42
N TYR A 479 5.74 -5.79 -5.68
CA TYR A 479 6.48 -5.16 -6.77
C TYR A 479 7.07 -3.82 -6.33
N ILE A 480 8.12 -3.39 -7.01
CA ILE A 480 9.05 -2.35 -6.58
C ILE A 480 8.36 -1.08 -6.07
N LEU A 481 7.47 -0.46 -6.86
CA LEU A 481 6.90 0.85 -6.53
C LEU A 481 6.08 0.83 -5.22
N THR A 482 5.15 -0.13 -5.10
CA THR A 482 4.30 -0.20 -3.91
C THR A 482 5.05 -0.72 -2.70
N TYR A 483 6.04 -1.59 -2.90
CA TYR A 483 6.90 -2.08 -1.83
C TYR A 483 7.73 -0.95 -1.20
N VAL A 484 8.26 -0.03 -2.02
CA VAL A 484 8.96 1.17 -1.54
C VAL A 484 8.01 2.09 -0.77
N LEU A 485 6.84 2.39 -1.32
CA LEU A 485 5.84 3.23 -0.63
C LEU A 485 5.41 2.59 0.70
N TYR A 486 5.10 1.29 0.70
CA TYR A 486 4.77 0.55 1.92
C TYR A 486 5.88 0.67 2.98
N THR A 487 7.14 0.49 2.60
CA THR A 487 8.30 0.63 3.49
C THR A 487 8.41 2.04 4.08
N ILE A 488 8.21 3.07 3.27
CA ILE A 488 8.21 4.46 3.72
C ILE A 488 7.10 4.71 4.74
N PHE A 489 5.87 4.27 4.43
CA PHE A 489 4.73 4.44 5.34
C PHE A 489 4.92 3.66 6.66
N LEU A 490 5.52 2.45 6.62
CA LEU A 490 5.91 1.71 7.83
C LEU A 490 6.93 2.49 8.66
N GLY A 491 7.97 3.03 8.03
CA GLY A 491 9.00 3.83 8.69
C GLY A 491 8.43 5.09 9.34
N VAL A 492 7.52 5.79 8.65
CA VAL A 492 6.83 6.98 9.17
C VAL A 492 5.94 6.63 10.36
N LEU A 493 5.19 5.51 10.29
CA LEU A 493 4.38 5.05 11.42
C LEU A 493 5.26 4.71 12.63
N GLY A 494 6.38 4.02 12.41
CA GLY A 494 7.39 3.73 13.44
C GLY A 494 7.92 5.00 14.10
N ALA A 495 8.25 6.03 13.29
CA ALA A 495 8.68 7.34 13.80
C ALA A 495 7.60 8.03 14.65
N TYR A 496 6.35 8.06 14.18
CA TYR A 496 5.23 8.66 14.93
C TYR A 496 4.96 7.95 16.27
N CYS A 497 5.06 6.62 16.30
CA CYS A 497 4.85 5.85 17.53
C CYS A 497 5.98 6.10 18.54
N ARG A 498 7.23 6.28 18.07
CA ARG A 498 8.37 6.61 18.93
C ARG A 498 8.27 8.00 19.52
N MET A 499 7.96 9.02 18.70
CA MET A 499 7.79 10.40 19.18
C MET A 499 6.66 10.53 20.21
N GLY A 500 5.62 9.72 20.11
CA GLY A 500 4.53 9.67 21.09
C GLY A 500 4.98 9.12 22.45
N LYS A 501 5.95 8.17 22.48
CA LYS A 501 6.53 7.64 23.73
C LYS A 501 7.47 8.67 24.42
N GLU A 502 8.22 9.42 23.63
CA GLU A 502 9.12 10.46 24.17
C GLU A 502 8.35 11.57 24.90
N LYS A 503 7.26 12.06 24.31
CA LYS A 503 6.39 13.07 24.95
C LYS A 503 5.65 12.54 26.20
N GLY A 504 5.32 11.26 26.26
CA GLY A 504 4.69 10.66 27.43
C GLY A 504 5.67 10.30 28.57
N ALA A 505 6.97 10.34 28.31
CA ALA A 505 8.00 10.14 29.33
C ALA A 505 8.51 11.47 29.93
N GLU A 506 8.25 12.61 29.26
CA GLU A 506 8.57 13.96 29.72
C GLU A 506 7.39 14.64 30.46
N ALA A 507 6.19 14.04 30.43
CA ALA A 507 4.99 14.45 31.16
C ALA A 507 4.74 13.54 32.35
#